data_ff9a970afc31e830db6ff3ec367a3ccc
#
_entry.id   ff9a970afc31e830db6ff3ec367a3ccc
#
_cell.length_a   1.000
_cell.length_b   1.000
_cell.length_c   1.000
_cell.angle_alpha   90.00
_cell.angle_beta   90.00
_cell.angle_gamma   90.00
#
_symmetry.space_group_name_H-M   'P 1'
#
loop_
_entity.id
_entity.type
_entity.pdbx_description
1 polymer ?
#
loop_
_entity_poly.entity_id
_entity_poly.type
_entity_poly.pdbx_seq_one_letter_code
_entity_poly.pdbx_strand_id
1 'polypeptide(L)'
;MVPVGDPARWRHDPFSATVEHGTLYGRGAADMKGGVAAFITAIERACARADRSGTALPGSLAVLLTSDEEGPATDGTVRVIEALQARGETIDYCVLGEPSSSRVLGDTMRIGRRGSLGARLVVNGRQGHVAYPTLADNPVHRAAPFLDELTSMAWDAGDEHFPPTTLQVSNINAGTGATNVIPGELVVEFNLRYSPASPEHRIRARIEALTRAHGLDADIRWVDSARPFLTASGRLVELMRRTIEEVTGMEVEANTAGGTSDGRFIAPTGAQLVEFGPVNATIHSVDECVDVAELDSLSSVYERLIGHLLGTSPHSTPGD
;
A
#
# COMPACT_ATOMS: atom_id res chain seq x y z
N MET A 1 -7.07 9.38 -4.45
CA MET A 1 -8.25 9.07 -3.60
C MET A 1 -9.17 8.13 -4.36
N VAL A 2 -9.68 7.11 -3.70
CA VAL A 2 -10.69 6.22 -4.27
C VAL A 2 -12.05 6.92 -4.45
N PRO A 3 -12.95 6.41 -5.32
CA PRO A 3 -14.30 6.94 -5.49
C PRO A 3 -15.10 6.92 -4.17
N VAL A 4 -16.00 7.88 -4.01
CA VAL A 4 -16.84 8.00 -2.79
C VAL A 4 -17.92 6.92 -2.68
N GLY A 5 -18.21 6.20 -3.77
CA GLY A 5 -19.38 5.30 -3.86
C GLY A 5 -20.68 6.09 -3.97
N ASP A 6 -21.74 5.61 -3.33
CA ASP A 6 -23.04 6.28 -3.31
C ASP A 6 -23.02 7.43 -2.28
N PRO A 7 -23.08 8.70 -2.71
CA PRO A 7 -23.06 9.85 -1.79
C PRO A 7 -24.26 9.88 -0.82
N ALA A 8 -25.39 9.28 -1.17
CA ALA A 8 -26.58 9.24 -0.31
C ALA A 8 -26.38 8.37 0.95
N ARG A 9 -25.35 7.57 0.99
CA ARG A 9 -25.00 6.75 2.17
C ARG A 9 -24.09 7.47 3.17
N TRP A 10 -23.54 8.63 2.79
CA TRP A 10 -22.69 9.42 3.66
C TRP A 10 -23.51 10.25 4.65
N ARG A 11 -23.05 10.34 5.90
CA ARG A 11 -23.63 11.24 6.94
C ARG A 11 -23.50 12.71 6.55
N HIS A 12 -22.35 13.08 5.98
CA HIS A 12 -22.03 14.42 5.48
C HIS A 12 -21.61 14.32 4.02
N ASP A 13 -21.75 15.40 3.24
CA ASP A 13 -21.21 15.44 1.90
C ASP A 13 -19.71 15.06 1.93
N PRO A 14 -19.27 14.04 1.17
CA PRO A 14 -17.89 13.52 1.20
C PRO A 14 -16.81 14.56 0.84
N PHE A 15 -17.21 15.72 0.32
CA PHE A 15 -16.28 16.79 -0.07
C PHE A 15 -16.44 18.07 0.76
N SER A 16 -17.33 18.09 1.76
CA SER A 16 -17.60 19.27 2.59
C SER A 16 -16.58 19.50 3.68
N ALA A 17 -15.74 18.50 4.00
CA ALA A 17 -14.80 18.56 5.14
C ALA A 17 -15.48 18.96 6.46
N THR A 18 -16.62 18.38 6.75
CA THR A 18 -17.40 18.70 7.95
C THR A 18 -16.70 18.21 9.21
N VAL A 19 -16.52 19.10 10.19
CA VAL A 19 -16.03 18.72 11.53
C VAL A 19 -17.22 18.62 12.49
N GLU A 20 -17.43 17.44 13.06
CA GLU A 20 -18.44 17.16 14.07
C GLU A 20 -17.81 16.45 15.26
N HIS A 21 -17.99 17.01 16.45
CA HIS A 21 -17.45 16.45 17.71
C HIS A 21 -15.93 16.13 17.68
N GLY A 22 -15.13 16.96 16.99
CA GLY A 22 -13.69 16.77 16.87
C GLY A 22 -13.27 15.81 15.75
N THR A 23 -14.20 15.21 15.03
CA THR A 23 -13.95 14.31 13.90
C THR A 23 -14.19 15.05 12.59
N LEU A 24 -13.20 15.02 11.70
CA LEU A 24 -13.26 15.55 10.33
C LEU A 24 -13.73 14.44 9.39
N TYR A 25 -14.88 14.64 8.75
CA TYR A 25 -15.46 13.72 7.76
C TYR A 25 -15.16 14.17 6.34
N GLY A 26 -14.75 13.23 5.50
CA GLY A 26 -14.56 13.48 4.07
C GLY A 26 -13.71 12.43 3.38
N ARG A 27 -13.94 12.21 2.08
CA ARG A 27 -13.10 11.34 1.27
C ARG A 27 -11.67 11.87 1.18
N GLY A 28 -10.69 11.04 1.54
CA GLY A 28 -9.29 11.41 1.62
C GLY A 28 -8.91 12.08 2.95
N ALA A 29 -9.81 12.18 3.93
CA ALA A 29 -9.49 12.76 5.23
C ALA A 29 -8.41 11.95 5.96
N ALA A 30 -8.56 10.63 6.00
CA ALA A 30 -7.56 9.71 6.53
C ALA A 30 -6.55 9.30 5.47
N ASP A 31 -6.99 9.04 4.25
CA ASP A 31 -6.18 8.51 3.14
C ASP A 31 -6.12 9.46 1.94
N MET A 32 -5.11 10.37 1.93
CA MET A 32 -4.18 10.69 3.02
C MET A 32 -4.00 12.21 3.16
N LYS A 33 -5.05 13.04 2.85
CA LYS A 33 -4.94 14.51 2.93
C LYS A 33 -4.70 15.02 4.34
N GLY A 34 -5.18 14.30 5.38
CA GLY A 34 -4.84 14.59 6.76
C GLY A 34 -3.34 14.47 7.01
N GLY A 35 -2.70 13.41 6.53
CA GLY A 35 -1.24 13.25 6.57
C GLY A 35 -0.51 14.37 5.82
N VAL A 36 -0.98 14.74 4.63
CA VAL A 36 -0.43 15.86 3.85
C VAL A 36 -0.53 17.19 4.62
N ALA A 37 -1.68 17.49 5.22
CA ALA A 37 -1.86 18.70 6.02
C ALA A 37 -0.93 18.73 7.24
N ALA A 38 -0.76 17.59 7.91
CA ALA A 38 0.16 17.45 9.04
C ALA A 38 1.63 17.69 8.60
N PHE A 39 2.06 17.18 7.43
CA PHE A 39 3.39 17.46 6.88
C PHE A 39 3.61 18.92 6.58
N ILE A 40 2.67 19.56 5.87
CA ILE A 40 2.79 20.98 5.50
C ILE A 40 2.92 21.83 6.76
N THR A 41 2.07 21.63 7.74
CA THR A 41 2.10 22.36 9.03
C THR A 41 3.43 22.12 9.77
N ALA A 42 3.95 20.89 9.78
CA ALA A 42 5.23 20.57 10.40
C ALA A 42 6.41 21.28 9.72
N ILE A 43 6.42 21.31 8.39
CA ILE A 43 7.46 21.99 7.60
C ILE A 43 7.39 23.50 7.81
N GLU A 44 6.20 24.10 7.79
CA GLU A 44 6.02 25.53 8.07
C GLU A 44 6.57 25.93 9.46
N ARG A 45 6.28 25.10 10.49
CA ARG A 45 6.81 25.33 11.84
C ARG A 45 8.33 25.18 11.89
N ALA A 46 8.90 24.19 11.21
CA ALA A 46 10.35 23.99 11.13
C ALA A 46 11.06 25.16 10.43
N CYS A 47 10.53 25.62 9.29
CA CYS A 47 11.06 26.78 8.56
C CYS A 47 10.95 28.07 9.40
N ALA A 48 9.81 28.34 10.00
CA ALA A 48 9.61 29.51 10.87
C ALA A 48 10.55 29.51 12.09
N ARG A 49 10.94 28.33 12.59
CA ARG A 49 11.94 28.21 13.68
C ARG A 49 13.33 28.56 13.17
N ALA A 50 13.72 28.03 12.00
CA ALA A 50 15.00 28.35 11.39
C ALA A 50 15.15 29.86 11.12
N ASP A 51 14.12 30.48 10.54
CA ASP A 51 14.08 31.94 10.29
C ASP A 51 14.24 32.76 11.59
N ARG A 52 13.54 32.38 12.65
CA ARG A 52 13.67 33.07 13.97
C ARG A 52 15.05 32.93 14.60
N SER A 53 15.72 31.80 14.38
CA SER A 53 17.09 31.58 14.88
C SER A 53 18.16 32.21 13.98
N GLY A 54 17.81 32.71 12.81
CA GLY A 54 18.74 33.23 11.79
C GLY A 54 19.66 32.16 11.20
N THR A 55 19.29 30.86 11.35
CA THR A 55 20.08 29.72 10.85
C THR A 55 19.36 29.06 9.70
N ALA A 56 20.07 28.80 8.59
CA ALA A 56 19.53 27.98 7.51
C ALA A 56 19.32 26.54 7.99
N LEU A 57 18.31 25.86 7.45
CA LEU A 57 18.17 24.42 7.65
C LEU A 57 19.40 23.69 7.08
N PRO A 58 20.05 22.80 7.84
CA PRO A 58 21.27 22.09 7.40
C PRO A 58 20.94 20.90 6.50
N GLY A 59 20.05 21.10 5.54
CA GLY A 59 19.57 20.08 4.59
C GLY A 59 18.40 20.57 3.78
N SER A 60 17.83 19.71 2.97
CA SER A 60 16.68 20.00 2.12
C SER A 60 15.43 19.24 2.60
N LEU A 61 14.29 19.90 2.59
CA LEU A 61 12.98 19.30 2.75
C LEU A 61 12.25 19.37 1.42
N ALA A 62 11.71 18.25 0.98
CA ALA A 62 10.90 18.16 -0.23
C ALA A 62 9.56 17.53 0.07
N VAL A 63 8.50 18.03 -0.57
CA VAL A 63 7.16 17.44 -0.53
C VAL A 63 6.84 16.91 -1.91
N LEU A 64 6.57 15.61 -2.01
CA LEU A 64 6.08 14.97 -3.23
C LEU A 64 4.59 14.71 -3.06
N LEU A 65 3.78 15.24 -3.97
CA LEU A 65 2.35 14.98 -4.04
C LEU A 65 2.03 14.35 -5.38
N THR A 66 1.24 13.29 -5.36
CA THR A 66 0.78 12.60 -6.57
C THR A 66 -0.73 12.48 -6.58
N SER A 67 -1.32 12.39 -7.76
CA SER A 67 -2.74 12.09 -7.96
C SER A 67 -3.00 10.69 -8.51
N ASP A 68 -1.95 9.89 -8.77
CA ASP A 68 -2.03 8.59 -9.44
C ASP A 68 -1.75 7.39 -8.49
N GLU A 69 -1.61 7.61 -7.17
CA GLU A 69 -1.31 6.56 -6.19
C GLU A 69 -2.40 5.47 -6.18
N GLU A 70 -3.67 5.88 -6.14
CA GLU A 70 -4.85 5.01 -6.13
C GLU A 70 -5.27 4.53 -7.53
N GLY A 71 -4.53 4.90 -8.54
CA GLY A 71 -4.76 4.59 -9.94
C GLY A 71 -3.75 3.57 -10.48
N PRO A 72 -3.45 3.65 -11.78
CA PRO A 72 -2.45 2.77 -12.40
C PRO A 72 -1.01 3.03 -11.95
N ALA A 73 -0.74 4.12 -11.24
CA ALA A 73 0.56 4.54 -10.71
C ALA A 73 1.68 4.58 -11.78
N THR A 74 1.32 5.05 -12.98
CA THR A 74 2.21 5.11 -14.15
C THR A 74 2.79 6.51 -14.40
N ASP A 75 2.07 7.55 -13.96
CA ASP A 75 2.42 8.96 -14.22
C ASP A 75 2.60 9.80 -12.93
N GLY A 76 2.61 9.14 -11.77
CA GLY A 76 2.81 9.76 -10.45
C GLY A 76 4.25 9.68 -9.97
N THR A 77 4.42 9.13 -8.77
CA THR A 77 5.70 9.05 -8.05
C THR A 77 6.82 8.44 -8.88
N VAL A 78 6.55 7.41 -9.69
CA VAL A 78 7.56 6.78 -10.54
C VAL A 78 8.23 7.78 -11.48
N ARG A 79 7.47 8.70 -12.08
CA ARG A 79 8.02 9.74 -12.99
C ARG A 79 8.84 10.79 -12.26
N VAL A 80 8.41 11.13 -11.05
CA VAL A 80 9.19 12.07 -10.22
C VAL A 80 10.53 11.45 -9.83
N ILE A 81 10.56 10.19 -9.43
CA ILE A 81 11.78 9.46 -9.06
C ILE A 81 12.73 9.36 -10.28
N GLU A 82 12.22 8.98 -11.46
CA GLU A 82 12.99 8.98 -12.70
C GLU A 82 13.63 10.36 -12.98
N ALA A 83 12.87 11.44 -12.82
CA ALA A 83 13.36 12.80 -13.05
C ALA A 83 14.41 13.24 -12.01
N LEU A 84 14.26 12.86 -10.74
CA LEU A 84 15.25 13.13 -9.68
C LEU A 84 16.56 12.38 -9.96
N GLN A 85 16.47 11.10 -10.30
CA GLN A 85 17.64 10.30 -10.67
C GLN A 85 18.38 10.85 -11.90
N ALA A 86 17.63 11.29 -12.92
CA ALA A 86 18.22 11.90 -14.12
C ALA A 86 18.98 13.21 -13.81
N ARG A 87 18.60 13.92 -12.74
CA ARG A 87 19.31 15.13 -12.24
C ARG A 87 20.44 14.81 -11.26
N GLY A 88 20.65 13.54 -10.93
CA GLY A 88 21.64 13.12 -9.93
C GLY A 88 21.25 13.48 -8.49
N GLU A 89 19.98 13.74 -8.24
CA GLU A 89 19.47 14.02 -6.90
C GLU A 89 19.28 12.73 -6.10
N THR A 90 19.64 12.76 -4.83
CA THR A 90 19.52 11.63 -3.89
C THR A 90 18.50 11.93 -2.82
N ILE A 91 17.83 10.89 -2.36
CA ILE A 91 16.89 10.93 -1.23
C ILE A 91 17.51 10.11 -0.10
N ASP A 92 17.85 10.74 1.02
CA ASP A 92 18.38 10.03 2.20
C ASP A 92 17.26 9.38 3.01
N TYR A 93 16.19 10.13 3.25
CA TYR A 93 15.05 9.74 4.07
C TYR A 93 13.74 10.06 3.37
N CYS A 94 12.76 9.17 3.52
CA CYS A 94 11.40 9.38 3.05
C CYS A 94 10.39 8.96 4.12
N VAL A 95 9.43 9.83 4.39
CA VAL A 95 8.27 9.52 5.22
C VAL A 95 7.03 9.65 4.36
N LEU A 96 6.25 8.56 4.25
CA LEU A 96 4.94 8.59 3.62
C LEU A 96 3.88 8.78 4.70
N GLY A 97 2.96 9.71 4.47
CA GLY A 97 1.85 10.01 5.38
C GLY A 97 0.65 9.06 5.24
N GLU A 98 0.89 7.86 4.75
CA GLU A 98 -0.10 6.80 4.62
C GLU A 98 -0.72 6.44 5.96
N PRO A 99 -2.03 6.16 6.03
CA PRO A 99 -2.73 5.79 7.26
C PRO A 99 -2.22 4.44 7.78
N SER A 100 -1.23 4.49 8.63
CA SER A 100 -0.54 3.31 9.16
C SER A 100 -1.03 2.90 10.55
N SER A 101 -1.50 3.85 11.36
CA SER A 101 -2.00 3.57 12.72
C SER A 101 -3.27 2.73 12.66
N SER A 102 -3.46 1.81 13.61
CA SER A 102 -4.53 0.81 13.54
C SER A 102 -5.76 1.16 14.39
N ARG A 103 -5.56 1.57 15.63
CA ARG A 103 -6.63 1.89 16.60
C ARG A 103 -6.48 3.30 17.20
N VAL A 104 -5.27 3.70 17.43
CA VAL A 104 -4.91 5.03 17.94
C VAL A 104 -3.65 5.50 17.24
N LEU A 105 -3.49 6.81 17.09
CA LEU A 105 -2.29 7.37 16.48
C LEU A 105 -1.03 6.91 17.24
N GLY A 106 -0.07 6.36 16.52
CA GLY A 106 1.21 5.94 17.09
C GLY A 106 1.29 4.48 17.51
N ASP A 107 0.20 3.70 17.44
CA ASP A 107 0.26 2.28 17.78
C ASP A 107 1.02 1.46 16.72
N THR A 108 1.04 1.90 15.46
CA THR A 108 1.68 1.16 14.36
C THR A 108 2.33 2.10 13.34
N MET A 109 3.52 1.70 12.83
CA MET A 109 4.14 2.28 11.64
C MET A 109 4.54 1.19 10.66
N ARG A 110 4.70 1.53 9.37
CA ARG A 110 5.16 0.58 8.37
C ARG A 110 6.63 0.85 8.04
N ILE A 111 7.43 -0.20 8.14
CA ILE A 111 8.86 -0.16 7.76
C ILE A 111 9.11 -0.87 6.43
N GLY A 112 8.06 -1.31 5.77
CA GLY A 112 8.08 -1.99 4.49
C GLY A 112 6.69 -2.44 4.07
N ARG A 113 6.59 -2.99 2.87
CA ARG A 113 5.34 -3.55 2.33
C ARG A 113 5.62 -4.84 1.59
N ARG A 114 4.69 -5.79 1.67
CA ARG A 114 4.70 -6.98 0.80
C ARG A 114 4.56 -6.56 -0.66
N GLY A 115 5.10 -7.38 -1.56
CA GLY A 115 4.83 -7.26 -2.97
C GLY A 115 3.37 -7.58 -3.30
N SER A 116 2.95 -7.13 -4.48
CA SER A 116 1.64 -7.46 -5.06
C SER A 116 1.87 -8.05 -6.45
N LEU A 117 1.15 -9.12 -6.78
CA LEU A 117 1.19 -9.73 -8.10
C LEU A 117 -0.21 -10.22 -8.47
N GLY A 118 -0.81 -9.57 -9.44
CA GLY A 118 -2.09 -9.96 -10.00
C GLY A 118 -1.93 -10.88 -11.21
N ALA A 119 -2.94 -11.69 -11.48
CA ALA A 119 -3.03 -12.45 -12.70
C ALA A 119 -4.48 -12.62 -13.16
N ARG A 120 -4.65 -12.62 -14.48
CA ARG A 120 -5.87 -13.05 -15.16
C ARG A 120 -5.56 -14.31 -15.94
N LEU A 121 -6.13 -15.42 -15.50
CA LEU A 121 -6.04 -16.73 -16.12
C LEU A 121 -7.30 -16.97 -16.97
N VAL A 122 -7.12 -17.30 -18.23
CA VAL A 122 -8.21 -17.73 -19.11
C VAL A 122 -7.97 -19.20 -19.43
N VAL A 123 -8.89 -20.07 -19.03
CA VAL A 123 -8.87 -21.50 -19.36
C VAL A 123 -9.80 -21.71 -20.55
N ASN A 124 -9.24 -22.16 -21.67
CA ASN A 124 -9.96 -22.42 -22.89
C ASN A 124 -10.68 -23.77 -22.82
N GLY A 125 -11.90 -23.80 -23.33
CA GLY A 125 -12.73 -24.98 -23.46
C GLY A 125 -13.44 -25.01 -24.82
N ARG A 126 -14.48 -25.80 -24.91
CA ARG A 126 -15.35 -25.85 -26.11
C ARG A 126 -16.82 -25.84 -25.66
N GLN A 127 -17.52 -24.74 -26.02
CA GLN A 127 -18.93 -24.59 -25.74
C GLN A 127 -19.76 -25.71 -26.38
N GLY A 128 -20.81 -26.15 -25.68
CA GLY A 128 -21.76 -27.12 -26.18
C GLY A 128 -23.00 -27.30 -25.32
N HIS A 129 -23.89 -28.16 -25.78
CA HIS A 129 -25.13 -28.45 -25.05
C HIS A 129 -24.83 -29.46 -23.93
N VAL A 130 -25.33 -29.21 -22.70
CA VAL A 130 -25.08 -30.07 -21.52
C VAL A 130 -25.50 -31.53 -21.72
N ALA A 131 -26.47 -31.81 -22.59
CA ALA A 131 -26.91 -33.17 -22.94
C ALA A 131 -25.91 -33.94 -23.82
N TYR A 132 -24.94 -33.24 -24.43
CA TYR A 132 -23.94 -33.84 -25.32
C TYR A 132 -22.49 -33.50 -24.89
N PRO A 133 -22.11 -33.89 -23.66
CA PRO A 133 -20.82 -33.45 -23.06
C PRO A 133 -19.60 -33.96 -23.88
N THR A 134 -19.72 -35.04 -24.65
CA THR A 134 -18.64 -35.55 -25.52
C THR A 134 -18.32 -34.63 -26.72
N LEU A 135 -19.23 -33.72 -27.05
CA LEU A 135 -19.05 -32.74 -28.14
C LEU A 135 -18.55 -31.40 -27.63
N ALA A 136 -18.40 -31.26 -26.32
CA ALA A 136 -17.92 -30.04 -25.62
C ALA A 136 -16.66 -30.33 -24.82
N ASP A 137 -16.05 -29.27 -24.28
CA ASP A 137 -14.96 -29.37 -23.32
C ASP A 137 -15.24 -28.31 -22.22
N ASN A 138 -15.55 -28.75 -20.99
CA ASN A 138 -15.94 -27.85 -19.92
C ASN A 138 -14.71 -27.31 -19.17
N PRO A 139 -14.34 -26.04 -19.35
CA PRO A 139 -13.14 -25.46 -18.72
C PRO A 139 -13.30 -25.37 -17.19
N VAL A 140 -14.53 -25.26 -16.67
CA VAL A 140 -14.81 -25.24 -15.22
C VAL A 140 -14.45 -26.57 -14.58
N HIS A 141 -14.86 -27.70 -15.20
CA HIS A 141 -14.54 -29.02 -14.69
C HIS A 141 -13.04 -29.33 -14.76
N ARG A 142 -12.36 -28.86 -15.82
CA ARG A 142 -10.91 -29.04 -15.96
C ARG A 142 -10.11 -28.20 -14.98
N ALA A 143 -10.58 -26.98 -14.69
CA ALA A 143 -9.90 -26.08 -13.78
C ALA A 143 -10.15 -26.38 -12.30
N ALA A 144 -11.21 -27.09 -11.95
CA ALA A 144 -11.57 -27.33 -10.55
C ALA A 144 -10.43 -27.95 -9.71
N PRO A 145 -9.75 -29.03 -10.13
CA PRO A 145 -8.62 -29.58 -9.37
C PRO A 145 -7.40 -28.64 -9.33
N PHE A 146 -7.17 -27.88 -10.40
CA PHE A 146 -6.13 -26.85 -10.41
C PHE A 146 -6.42 -25.74 -9.40
N LEU A 147 -7.66 -25.26 -9.32
CA LEU A 147 -8.07 -24.22 -8.37
C LEU A 147 -7.94 -24.68 -6.92
N ASP A 148 -8.32 -25.93 -6.63
CA ASP A 148 -8.16 -26.55 -5.32
C ASP A 148 -6.69 -26.55 -4.89
N GLU A 149 -5.79 -27.01 -5.76
CA GLU A 149 -4.36 -27.04 -5.49
C GLU A 149 -3.77 -25.63 -5.39
N LEU A 150 -4.13 -24.71 -6.31
CA LEU A 150 -3.66 -23.32 -6.30
C LEU A 150 -4.02 -22.59 -4.99
N THR A 151 -5.24 -22.74 -4.51
CA THR A 151 -5.74 -22.05 -3.31
C THR A 151 -5.23 -22.68 -2.01
N SER A 152 -4.85 -23.94 -2.05
CA SER A 152 -4.29 -24.70 -0.91
C SER A 152 -2.75 -24.60 -0.83
N MET A 153 -2.12 -24.01 -1.83
CA MET A 153 -0.67 -23.97 -1.95
C MET A 153 -0.01 -23.13 -0.86
N ALA A 154 0.89 -23.73 -0.07
CA ALA A 154 1.80 -23.00 0.79
C ALA A 154 2.95 -22.39 -0.02
N TRP A 155 3.14 -21.09 0.09
CA TRP A 155 4.15 -20.34 -0.66
C TRP A 155 5.49 -20.25 0.09
N ASP A 156 5.42 -19.78 1.33
CA ASP A 156 6.52 -19.65 2.30
C ASP A 156 5.95 -19.57 3.73
N ALA A 157 6.83 -19.48 4.70
CA ALA A 157 6.44 -19.33 6.12
C ALA A 157 6.51 -17.86 6.61
N GLY A 158 6.83 -16.92 5.70
CA GLY A 158 7.20 -15.56 6.11
C GLY A 158 8.56 -15.51 6.78
N ASP A 159 8.86 -14.37 7.40
CA ASP A 159 10.08 -14.14 8.17
C ASP A 159 9.82 -13.19 9.34
N GLU A 160 10.86 -12.70 10.02
CA GLU A 160 10.76 -11.77 11.14
C GLU A 160 9.96 -10.50 10.80
N HIS A 161 10.04 -10.05 9.54
CA HIS A 161 9.45 -8.78 9.11
C HIS A 161 8.21 -8.94 8.24
N PHE A 162 8.10 -10.07 7.53
CA PHE A 162 7.02 -10.30 6.58
C PHE A 162 6.14 -11.48 6.96
N PRO A 163 4.82 -11.31 6.99
CA PRO A 163 3.91 -12.46 7.06
C PRO A 163 4.06 -13.34 5.82
N PRO A 164 3.60 -14.61 5.88
CA PRO A 164 3.62 -15.51 4.74
C PRO A 164 2.98 -14.92 3.49
N THR A 165 3.48 -15.34 2.33
CA THR A 165 2.84 -15.04 1.04
C THR A 165 1.47 -15.70 0.97
N THR A 166 0.48 -14.93 0.51
CA THR A 166 -0.91 -15.37 0.39
C THR A 166 -1.43 -15.16 -1.02
N LEU A 167 -2.33 -16.03 -1.47
CA LEU A 167 -3.08 -15.91 -2.72
C LEU A 167 -4.57 -15.82 -2.42
N GLN A 168 -5.26 -14.91 -3.12
CA GLN A 168 -6.72 -14.83 -3.09
C GLN A 168 -7.26 -14.77 -4.52
N VAL A 169 -8.23 -15.63 -4.81
CA VAL A 169 -9.03 -15.53 -6.03
C VAL A 169 -10.07 -14.44 -5.80
N SER A 170 -10.06 -13.42 -6.64
CA SER A 170 -10.97 -12.27 -6.51
C SER A 170 -12.19 -12.36 -7.42
N ASN A 171 -12.03 -12.99 -8.60
CA ASN A 171 -13.12 -13.16 -9.56
C ASN A 171 -13.04 -14.52 -10.25
N ILE A 172 -14.21 -15.13 -10.46
CA ILE A 172 -14.39 -16.31 -11.31
C ILE A 172 -15.61 -16.06 -12.19
N ASN A 173 -15.40 -16.11 -13.50
CA ASN A 173 -16.46 -15.89 -14.48
C ASN A 173 -16.46 -17.00 -15.55
N ALA A 174 -17.62 -17.61 -15.75
CA ALA A 174 -17.84 -18.60 -16.79
C ALA A 174 -19.32 -18.63 -17.22
N GLY A 175 -19.57 -19.09 -18.42
CA GLY A 175 -20.92 -19.34 -18.92
C GLY A 175 -21.64 -18.12 -19.49
N THR A 176 -22.78 -18.39 -20.10
CA THR A 176 -23.63 -17.41 -20.82
C THR A 176 -24.90 -17.04 -20.03
N GLY A 177 -25.06 -17.58 -18.80
CA GLY A 177 -26.29 -17.49 -18.01
C GLY A 177 -27.36 -18.56 -18.38
N ALA A 178 -27.18 -19.32 -19.46
CA ALA A 178 -28.08 -20.39 -19.84
C ALA A 178 -27.71 -21.70 -19.12
N THR A 179 -28.68 -22.34 -18.48
CA THR A 179 -28.46 -23.57 -17.68
C THR A 179 -28.15 -24.81 -18.50
N ASN A 180 -28.43 -24.80 -19.79
CA ASN A 180 -28.23 -25.90 -20.73
C ASN A 180 -27.02 -25.75 -21.64
N VAL A 181 -26.12 -24.80 -21.37
CA VAL A 181 -24.92 -24.51 -22.16
C VAL A 181 -23.66 -24.75 -21.32
N ILE A 182 -22.76 -25.61 -21.80
CA ILE A 182 -21.40 -25.75 -21.29
C ILE A 182 -20.60 -24.53 -21.75
N PRO A 183 -19.88 -23.79 -20.86
CA PRO A 183 -19.10 -22.62 -21.26
C PRO A 183 -17.93 -22.96 -22.17
N GLY A 184 -17.55 -22.02 -23.02
CA GLY A 184 -16.37 -22.13 -23.89
C GLY A 184 -15.09 -21.63 -23.25
N GLU A 185 -15.19 -20.84 -22.18
CA GLU A 185 -14.04 -20.35 -21.40
C GLU A 185 -14.38 -20.19 -19.93
N LEU A 186 -13.34 -20.21 -19.10
CA LEU A 186 -13.37 -19.82 -17.70
C LEU A 186 -12.32 -18.75 -17.47
N VAL A 187 -12.71 -17.62 -16.88
CA VAL A 187 -11.80 -16.55 -16.48
C VAL A 187 -11.66 -16.55 -14.97
N VAL A 188 -10.42 -16.58 -14.49
CA VAL A 188 -10.09 -16.48 -13.06
C VAL A 188 -9.13 -15.33 -12.86
N GLU A 189 -9.48 -14.41 -11.94
CA GLU A 189 -8.59 -13.35 -11.51
C GLU A 189 -8.18 -13.57 -10.06
N PHE A 190 -6.88 -13.47 -9.79
CA PHE A 190 -6.34 -13.66 -8.46
C PHE A 190 -5.19 -12.70 -8.20
N ASN A 191 -4.93 -12.43 -6.92
CA ASN A 191 -3.84 -11.59 -6.48
C ASN A 191 -3.05 -12.28 -5.36
N LEU A 192 -1.73 -12.13 -5.42
CA LEU A 192 -0.82 -12.53 -4.37
C LEU A 192 -0.29 -11.30 -3.64
N ARG A 193 -0.19 -11.43 -2.31
CA ARG A 193 0.62 -10.56 -1.47
C ARG A 193 1.83 -11.35 -1.03
N TYR A 194 3.01 -11.01 -1.54
CA TYR A 194 4.17 -11.87 -1.42
C TYR A 194 5.32 -11.23 -0.63
N SER A 195 6.03 -12.07 0.11
CA SER A 195 7.24 -11.72 0.85
C SER A 195 8.49 -11.87 -0.03
N PRO A 196 9.63 -11.31 0.34
CA PRO A 196 10.90 -11.55 -0.36
C PRO A 196 11.32 -13.03 -0.42
N ALA A 197 10.80 -13.88 0.51
CA ALA A 197 11.06 -15.33 0.51
C ALA A 197 10.46 -16.04 -0.71
N SER A 198 9.37 -15.49 -1.26
CA SER A 198 8.72 -15.98 -2.49
C SER A 198 8.83 -14.96 -3.62
N PRO A 199 9.99 -14.77 -4.25
CA PRO A 199 10.17 -13.74 -5.26
C PRO A 199 9.29 -13.99 -6.48
N GLU A 200 8.82 -12.91 -7.11
CA GLU A 200 7.84 -12.88 -8.19
C GLU A 200 8.10 -13.93 -9.29
N HIS A 201 9.35 -14.03 -9.75
CA HIS A 201 9.71 -14.98 -10.82
C HIS A 201 9.47 -16.44 -10.43
N ARG A 202 9.64 -16.79 -9.13
CA ARG A 202 9.35 -18.14 -8.63
C ARG A 202 7.86 -18.39 -8.52
N ILE A 203 7.09 -17.37 -8.10
CA ILE A 203 5.63 -17.45 -8.05
C ILE A 203 5.09 -17.72 -9.44
N ARG A 204 5.50 -16.91 -10.43
CA ARG A 204 5.09 -17.08 -11.84
C ARG A 204 5.43 -18.49 -12.34
N ALA A 205 6.66 -18.91 -12.21
CA ALA A 205 7.12 -20.24 -12.66
C ALA A 205 6.32 -21.38 -12.00
N ARG A 206 5.99 -21.26 -10.72
CA ARG A 206 5.24 -22.28 -9.96
C ARG A 206 3.78 -22.38 -10.45
N ILE A 207 3.10 -21.24 -10.68
CA ILE A 207 1.73 -21.22 -11.21
C ILE A 207 1.69 -21.76 -12.65
N GLU A 208 2.62 -21.34 -13.50
CA GLU A 208 2.73 -21.85 -14.88
C GLU A 208 3.03 -23.36 -14.91
N ALA A 209 3.88 -23.84 -14.01
CA ALA A 209 4.14 -25.28 -13.88
C ALA A 209 2.88 -26.05 -13.44
N LEU A 210 2.13 -25.51 -12.48
CA LEU A 210 0.88 -26.09 -12.03
C LEU A 210 -0.17 -26.14 -13.14
N THR A 211 -0.30 -25.06 -13.92
CA THR A 211 -1.20 -25.00 -15.09
C THR A 211 -0.87 -26.10 -16.11
N ARG A 212 0.43 -26.29 -16.39
CA ARG A 212 0.90 -27.38 -17.28
C ARG A 212 0.66 -28.77 -16.66
N ALA A 213 0.88 -28.94 -15.36
CA ALA A 213 0.70 -30.24 -14.70
C ALA A 213 -0.76 -30.72 -14.75
N HIS A 214 -1.71 -29.78 -14.67
CA HIS A 214 -3.14 -30.07 -14.84
C HIS A 214 -3.58 -30.17 -16.32
N GLY A 215 -2.67 -30.01 -17.28
CA GLY A 215 -2.97 -30.10 -18.71
C GLY A 215 -3.98 -29.06 -19.18
N LEU A 216 -4.00 -27.88 -18.56
CA LEU A 216 -4.92 -26.82 -18.94
C LEU A 216 -4.43 -26.12 -20.21
N ASP A 217 -5.34 -25.98 -21.18
CA ASP A 217 -5.16 -25.04 -22.29
C ASP A 217 -5.55 -23.66 -21.75
N ALA A 218 -4.54 -22.87 -21.38
CA ALA A 218 -4.79 -21.64 -20.65
C ALA A 218 -3.75 -20.56 -20.96
N ASP A 219 -4.24 -19.30 -20.97
CA ASP A 219 -3.44 -18.09 -21.09
C ASP A 219 -3.39 -17.35 -19.74
N ILE A 220 -2.18 -17.02 -19.29
CA ILE A 220 -1.97 -16.23 -18.05
C ILE A 220 -1.44 -14.85 -18.44
N ARG A 221 -2.20 -13.82 -18.12
CA ARG A 221 -1.75 -12.43 -18.16
C ARG A 221 -1.46 -11.94 -16.76
N TRP A 222 -0.20 -11.61 -16.50
CA TRP A 222 0.25 -11.03 -15.24
C TRP A 222 -0.03 -9.52 -15.23
N VAL A 223 -0.50 -9.01 -14.10
CA VAL A 223 -0.91 -7.60 -13.91
C VAL A 223 -0.51 -7.10 -12.51
N ASP A 224 -0.51 -5.80 -12.31
CA ASP A 224 -0.38 -5.13 -11.02
C ASP A 224 0.82 -5.60 -10.17
N SER A 225 2.00 -5.70 -10.81
CA SER A 225 3.21 -6.12 -10.11
C SER A 225 3.80 -4.96 -9.31
N ALA A 226 4.01 -5.20 -8.01
CA ALA A 226 4.76 -4.33 -7.12
C ALA A 226 5.76 -5.16 -6.31
N ARG A 227 7.02 -4.73 -6.26
CA ARG A 227 8.05 -5.42 -5.48
C ARG A 227 7.90 -5.12 -4.00
N PRO A 228 8.20 -6.09 -3.11
CA PRO A 228 8.30 -5.83 -1.69
C PRO A 228 9.49 -4.92 -1.40
N PHE A 229 9.38 -4.13 -0.33
CA PHE A 229 10.49 -3.33 0.19
C PHE A 229 10.52 -3.37 1.71
N LEU A 230 11.69 -3.08 2.30
CA LEU A 230 11.90 -3.08 3.74
C LEU A 230 13.01 -2.10 4.12
N THR A 231 12.76 -1.30 5.15
CA THR A 231 13.74 -0.56 5.94
C THR A 231 13.74 -1.16 7.35
N ALA A 232 14.40 -2.31 7.52
CA ALA A 232 14.35 -3.07 8.78
C ALA A 232 14.94 -2.30 9.97
N SER A 233 15.97 -1.47 9.72
CA SER A 233 16.68 -0.69 10.73
C SER A 233 17.28 0.57 10.09
N GLY A 234 17.79 1.46 10.94
CA GLY A 234 18.51 2.66 10.52
C GLY A 234 17.99 3.90 11.24
N ARG A 235 18.70 5.01 11.01
CA ARG A 235 18.46 6.27 11.73
C ARG A 235 17.01 6.74 11.63
N LEU A 236 16.37 6.61 10.46
CA LEU A 236 14.97 7.03 10.29
C LEU A 236 14.03 6.20 11.17
N VAL A 237 14.19 4.87 11.19
CA VAL A 237 13.34 3.97 11.99
C VAL A 237 13.49 4.26 13.48
N GLU A 238 14.73 4.42 13.95
CA GLU A 238 15.02 4.71 15.36
C GLU A 238 14.45 6.07 15.79
N LEU A 239 14.67 7.11 14.98
CA LEU A 239 14.15 8.45 15.27
C LEU A 239 12.61 8.50 15.18
N MET A 240 12.00 7.79 14.25
CA MET A 240 10.54 7.73 14.15
C MET A 240 9.94 7.07 15.40
N ARG A 241 10.48 5.90 15.83
CA ARG A 241 10.03 5.24 17.08
C ARG A 241 10.10 6.18 18.27
N ARG A 242 11.26 6.77 18.50
CA ARG A 242 11.49 7.71 19.58
C ARG A 242 10.54 8.91 19.53
N THR A 243 10.35 9.50 18.35
CA THR A 243 9.52 10.68 18.16
C THR A 243 8.04 10.40 18.39
N ILE A 244 7.57 9.22 17.93
CA ILE A 244 6.19 8.77 18.19
C ILE A 244 5.99 8.62 19.73
N GLU A 245 6.90 7.93 20.42
CA GLU A 245 6.82 7.75 21.86
C GLU A 245 6.85 9.10 22.62
N GLU A 246 7.72 10.02 22.24
CA GLU A 246 7.81 11.37 22.82
C GLU A 246 6.53 12.18 22.69
N VAL A 247 5.75 12.01 21.63
CA VAL A 247 4.55 12.80 21.36
C VAL A 247 3.28 12.11 21.85
N THR A 248 3.18 10.80 21.64
CA THR A 248 1.95 10.04 21.88
C THR A 248 2.01 9.22 23.16
N GLY A 249 3.20 9.00 23.72
CA GLY A 249 3.42 8.06 24.83
C GLY A 249 3.27 6.60 24.44
N MET A 250 3.17 6.28 23.14
CA MET A 250 2.96 4.94 22.62
C MET A 250 4.27 4.29 22.21
N GLU A 251 4.49 3.04 22.62
CA GLU A 251 5.50 2.17 22.01
C GLU A 251 4.95 1.66 20.68
N VAL A 252 5.54 2.13 19.57
CA VAL A 252 5.05 1.84 18.22
C VAL A 252 5.46 0.45 17.74
N GLU A 253 4.50 -0.32 17.25
CA GLU A 253 4.78 -1.55 16.51
C GLU A 253 5.21 -1.22 15.07
N ALA A 254 6.39 -1.72 14.66
CA ALA A 254 6.85 -1.61 13.28
C ALA A 254 6.62 -2.92 12.55
N ASN A 255 5.86 -2.87 11.44
CA ASN A 255 5.54 -4.06 10.66
C ASN A 255 5.42 -3.75 9.16
N THR A 256 5.06 -4.76 8.34
CA THR A 256 4.93 -4.67 6.88
C THR A 256 3.52 -5.03 6.41
N ALA A 257 2.53 -4.93 7.30
CA ALA A 257 1.15 -5.29 7.01
C ALA A 257 0.47 -4.30 6.06
N GLY A 258 -0.65 -4.72 5.49
CA GLY A 258 -1.50 -3.89 4.62
C GLY A 258 -1.23 -4.05 3.12
N GLY A 259 -1.73 -3.11 2.34
CA GLY A 259 -1.58 -3.02 0.90
C GLY A 259 -0.17 -2.61 0.45
N THR A 260 0.00 -2.30 -0.83
CA THR A 260 1.21 -1.64 -1.32
C THR A 260 1.03 -0.12 -1.26
N SER A 261 2.12 0.63 -1.46
CA SER A 261 2.12 2.09 -1.51
C SER A 261 3.15 2.57 -2.54
N ASP A 262 3.19 3.86 -2.80
CA ASP A 262 4.20 4.49 -3.66
C ASP A 262 5.63 4.40 -3.09
N GLY A 263 5.79 3.98 -1.84
CA GLY A 263 7.07 3.61 -1.27
C GLY A 263 7.86 2.60 -2.10
N ARG A 264 7.17 1.74 -2.86
CA ARG A 264 7.76 0.78 -3.81
C ARG A 264 8.61 1.41 -4.91
N PHE A 265 8.36 2.68 -5.26
CA PHE A 265 9.15 3.42 -6.25
C PHE A 265 10.33 4.15 -5.62
N ILE A 266 10.24 4.52 -4.36
CA ILE A 266 11.24 5.27 -3.62
C ILE A 266 12.28 4.35 -2.99
N ALA A 267 11.88 3.25 -2.36
CA ALA A 267 12.79 2.33 -1.70
C ALA A 267 13.96 1.83 -2.58
N PRO A 268 13.78 1.55 -3.89
CA PRO A 268 14.89 1.16 -4.76
C PRO A 268 15.97 2.23 -4.96
N THR A 269 15.73 3.49 -4.59
CA THR A 269 16.76 4.56 -4.65
C THR A 269 17.83 4.41 -3.56
N GLY A 270 17.57 3.60 -2.54
CA GLY A 270 18.41 3.42 -1.35
C GLY A 270 18.02 4.32 -0.18
N ALA A 271 16.97 5.12 -0.32
CA ALA A 271 16.41 5.91 0.78
C ALA A 271 15.93 5.03 1.93
N GLN A 272 16.18 5.43 3.17
CA GLN A 272 15.43 4.87 4.30
C GLN A 272 14.00 5.38 4.23
N LEU A 273 13.03 4.47 4.33
CA LEU A 273 11.62 4.78 4.15
C LEU A 273 10.79 4.22 5.29
N VAL A 274 9.92 5.06 5.84
CA VAL A 274 8.91 4.69 6.86
C VAL A 274 7.57 5.28 6.44
N GLU A 275 6.49 4.55 6.67
CA GLU A 275 5.15 5.07 6.53
C GLU A 275 4.53 5.25 7.90
N PHE A 276 4.07 6.46 8.16
CA PHE A 276 3.42 6.83 9.41
C PHE A 276 2.37 7.90 9.15
N GLY A 277 1.16 7.67 9.62
CA GLY A 277 0.02 8.58 9.42
C GLY A 277 -1.17 8.23 10.28
N PRO A 278 -2.35 8.78 9.95
CA PRO A 278 -3.58 8.64 10.72
C PRO A 278 -4.02 7.18 10.95
N VAL A 279 -5.06 7.02 11.77
CA VAL A 279 -5.75 5.75 11.96
C VAL A 279 -6.45 5.33 10.66
N ASN A 280 -6.26 4.07 10.26
CA ASN A 280 -6.74 3.53 8.98
C ASN A 280 -8.14 2.88 9.03
N ALA A 281 -8.85 3.00 10.14
CA ALA A 281 -10.08 2.26 10.39
C ALA A 281 -11.22 2.56 9.40
N THR A 282 -11.22 3.75 8.79
CA THR A 282 -12.30 4.22 7.90
C THR A 282 -11.87 4.46 6.45
N ILE A 283 -10.60 4.16 6.10
CA ILE A 283 -10.12 4.32 4.72
C ILE A 283 -10.98 3.52 3.74
N HIS A 284 -11.18 4.05 2.52
CA HIS A 284 -11.99 3.44 1.44
C HIS A 284 -13.45 3.17 1.80
N SER A 285 -13.91 3.55 2.99
CA SER A 285 -15.28 3.35 3.46
C SER A 285 -16.15 4.59 3.24
N VAL A 286 -17.47 4.41 3.30
CA VAL A 286 -18.43 5.51 3.51
C VAL A 286 -18.15 6.11 4.89
N ASP A 287 -18.33 7.42 5.04
CA ASP A 287 -18.01 8.17 6.25
C ASP A 287 -16.54 8.10 6.68
N GLU A 288 -15.62 8.04 5.70
CA GLU A 288 -14.20 8.20 5.98
C GLU A 288 -13.95 9.45 6.81
N CYS A 289 -13.17 9.30 7.88
CA CYS A 289 -12.95 10.36 8.84
C CYS A 289 -11.61 10.24 9.57
N VAL A 290 -11.21 11.34 10.23
CA VAL A 290 -10.01 11.40 11.05
C VAL A 290 -10.28 12.29 12.27
N ASP A 291 -9.67 11.98 13.42
CA ASP A 291 -9.70 12.85 14.59
C ASP A 291 -8.78 14.06 14.38
N VAL A 292 -9.32 15.27 14.61
CA VAL A 292 -8.56 16.51 14.40
C VAL A 292 -7.41 16.65 15.40
N ALA A 293 -7.58 16.20 16.63
CA ALA A 293 -6.51 16.26 17.63
C ALA A 293 -5.38 15.27 17.34
N GLU A 294 -5.71 14.13 16.69
CA GLU A 294 -4.69 13.21 16.19
C GLU A 294 -3.88 13.82 15.05
N LEU A 295 -4.48 14.65 14.18
CA LEU A 295 -3.74 15.36 13.12
C LEU A 295 -2.76 16.38 13.71
N ASP A 296 -3.11 17.09 14.78
CA ASP A 296 -2.19 18.00 15.48
C ASP A 296 -1.01 17.22 16.11
N SER A 297 -1.30 16.08 16.72
CA SER A 297 -0.28 15.18 17.26
C SER A 297 0.63 14.63 16.15
N LEU A 298 0.07 14.20 15.03
CA LEU A 298 0.81 13.73 13.85
C LEU A 298 1.73 14.81 13.31
N SER A 299 1.24 16.07 13.19
CA SER A 299 2.05 17.21 12.77
C SER A 299 3.22 17.45 13.74
N SER A 300 3.00 17.25 15.05
CA SER A 300 4.03 17.37 16.06
C SER A 300 5.10 16.28 15.96
N VAL A 301 4.69 15.04 15.62
CA VAL A 301 5.65 13.95 15.31
C VAL A 301 6.54 14.34 14.14
N TYR A 302 5.95 14.78 13.02
CA TYR A 302 6.72 15.16 11.84
C TYR A 302 7.65 16.35 12.12
N GLU A 303 7.19 17.38 12.83
CA GLU A 303 8.03 18.54 13.18
C GLU A 303 9.26 18.13 14.02
N ARG A 304 9.08 17.28 15.03
CA ARG A 304 10.19 16.78 15.84
C ARG A 304 11.14 15.89 15.06
N LEU A 305 10.60 15.01 14.21
CA LEU A 305 11.41 14.16 13.34
C LEU A 305 12.29 14.99 12.41
N ILE A 306 11.74 16.03 11.77
CA ILE A 306 12.51 16.99 10.97
C ILE A 306 13.63 17.61 11.81
N GLY A 307 13.34 18.05 13.04
CA GLY A 307 14.33 18.59 13.95
C GLY A 307 15.46 17.61 14.28
N HIS A 308 15.13 16.34 14.55
CA HIS A 308 16.13 15.30 14.83
C HIS A 308 16.97 14.92 13.59
N LEU A 309 16.35 14.81 12.44
CA LEU A 309 17.05 14.46 11.18
C LEU A 309 18.01 15.58 10.75
N LEU A 310 17.60 16.83 10.89
CA LEU A 310 18.38 18.01 10.51
C LEU A 310 19.24 18.60 11.64
N GLY A 311 19.25 17.99 12.85
CA GLY A 311 20.03 18.48 13.97
C GLY A 311 19.59 19.87 14.51
N THR A 312 18.30 20.22 14.33
CA THR A 312 17.73 21.52 14.77
C THR A 312 16.82 21.37 15.99
N SER A 313 16.82 20.21 16.64
CA SER A 313 16.04 19.98 17.85
C SER A 313 16.57 20.78 19.03
N PRO A 314 15.71 21.34 19.91
CA PRO A 314 16.15 22.13 21.07
C PRO A 314 16.99 21.35 22.10
N HIS A 315 17.11 20.04 21.97
CA HIS A 315 17.83 19.15 22.88
C HIS A 315 18.97 18.35 22.22
N SER A 316 19.34 18.64 20.97
CA SER A 316 20.54 18.04 20.38
C SER A 316 21.78 18.69 20.98
N THR A 317 22.47 17.98 21.86
CA THR A 317 23.83 18.30 22.26
C THR A 317 24.76 18.13 21.05
N PRO A 318 25.69 19.07 20.78
CA PRO A 318 26.69 18.87 19.71
C PRO A 318 27.56 17.66 20.08
N GLY A 319 27.37 16.53 19.41
CA GLY A 319 28.21 15.36 19.59
C GLY A 319 27.52 13.98 19.64
N ASP A 320 26.18 13.88 19.42
CA ASP A 320 25.49 12.58 19.32
C ASP A 320 25.30 12.13 17.85
#